data_12b3d8e1371e4e7dc88001cab4b1ce52
#
_entry.id   12b3d8e1371e4e7dc88001cab4b1ce52
#
_cell.length_a   1.000
_cell.length_b   1.000
_cell.length_c   1.000
_cell.angle_alpha   90.00
_cell.angle_beta   90.00
_cell.angle_gamma   90.00
#
_symmetry.space_group_name_H-M   'P 1'
#
loop_
_entity.id
_entity.type
_entity.pdbx_description
1 polymer ?
#
loop_
_entity_poly.entity_id
_entity_poly.type
_entity_poly.pdbx_seq_one_letter_code
_entity_poly.pdbx_strand_id
1 'polypeptide(L)'
;PIQLSAERLEHKLADKLPAADRALLTKSVRTIVDQVDAMKRLVNEFRDYARLPSAELKPVDLNALVSEVLLLYGDAGEAGQNSDVPVRFECDDACPPILGDAQQLRQVIHNLVQNAIDASEGQIRAGAQAQVVVRTQWLDALQRVRFSVVDSGHGFSDAILKRAFEPYVTTKAKGTGLGLAVVKKIAEEHGARIDVSNRIIDGEICGAQVSLSFQVASMPAGASSA
;
A
#
# COMPACT_ATOMS: atom_id res chain seq x y z
N PRO A 1 23.84 -13.91 -4.99
CA PRO A 1 25.25 -13.93 -5.42
C PRO A 1 25.84 -12.53 -5.61
N ILE A 2 25.18 -11.63 -6.38
CA ILE A 2 25.74 -10.29 -6.71
C ILE A 2 25.96 -9.45 -5.44
N GLN A 3 24.95 -9.33 -4.58
CA GLN A 3 25.02 -8.60 -3.32
C GLN A 3 26.16 -9.11 -2.43
N LEU A 4 26.20 -10.41 -2.19
CA LEU A 4 27.27 -11.05 -1.38
C LEU A 4 28.66 -10.83 -1.97
N SER A 5 28.78 -10.82 -3.31
CA SER A 5 30.05 -10.54 -3.98
C SER A 5 30.49 -9.08 -3.80
N ALA A 6 29.55 -8.13 -3.88
CA ALA A 6 29.82 -6.72 -3.67
C ALA A 6 30.22 -6.43 -2.21
N GLU A 7 29.49 -6.96 -1.23
CA GLU A 7 29.82 -6.86 0.19
C GLU A 7 31.18 -7.51 0.54
N ARG A 8 31.47 -8.66 -0.08
CA ARG A 8 32.78 -9.34 0.09
C ARG A 8 33.92 -8.53 -0.49
N LEU A 9 33.71 -7.83 -1.63
CA LEU A 9 34.72 -6.93 -2.19
C LEU A 9 34.98 -5.76 -1.25
N GLU A 10 33.95 -5.13 -0.72
CA GLU A 10 34.07 -4.04 0.25
C GLU A 10 34.90 -4.52 1.48
N HIS A 11 34.47 -5.61 2.11
CA HIS A 11 35.14 -6.16 3.28
C HIS A 11 36.63 -6.51 3.04
N LYS A 12 36.99 -7.01 1.85
CA LYS A 12 38.37 -7.40 1.54
C LYS A 12 39.28 -6.23 1.18
N LEU A 13 38.71 -5.16 0.62
CA LEU A 13 39.51 -4.06 0.06
C LEU A 13 39.44 -2.78 0.91
N ALA A 14 38.43 -2.60 1.77
CA ALA A 14 38.27 -1.38 2.55
C ALA A 14 39.53 -0.98 3.36
N ASP A 15 40.18 -1.96 4.00
CA ASP A 15 41.37 -1.71 4.82
C ASP A 15 42.67 -1.58 4.01
N LYS A 16 42.63 -1.87 2.69
CA LYS A 16 43.78 -1.83 1.79
C LYS A 16 43.86 -0.59 0.94
N LEU A 17 42.77 0.24 0.95
CA LEU A 17 42.63 1.40 0.09
C LEU A 17 42.85 2.72 0.86
N PRO A 18 43.42 3.72 0.19
CA PRO A 18 43.41 5.11 0.70
C PRO A 18 42.00 5.60 1.01
N ALA A 19 41.87 6.60 1.89
CA ALA A 19 40.57 7.08 2.37
C ALA A 19 39.60 7.49 1.23
N ALA A 20 40.13 8.15 0.19
CA ALA A 20 39.32 8.59 -0.96
C ALA A 20 38.76 7.38 -1.76
N ASP A 21 39.62 6.39 -2.02
CA ASP A 21 39.22 5.20 -2.78
C ASP A 21 38.31 4.29 -1.97
N ARG A 22 38.49 4.23 -0.64
CA ARG A 22 37.59 3.53 0.28
C ARG A 22 36.18 4.14 0.22
N ALA A 23 36.06 5.48 0.28
CA ALA A 23 34.77 6.16 0.18
C ALA A 23 34.08 5.86 -1.16
N LEU A 24 34.83 5.84 -2.26
CA LEU A 24 34.32 5.46 -3.58
C LEU A 24 33.85 4.00 -3.62
N LEU A 25 34.63 3.08 -3.06
CA LEU A 25 34.28 1.66 -2.97
C LEU A 25 32.95 1.48 -2.19
N THR A 26 32.87 2.04 -0.97
CA THR A 26 31.66 1.94 -0.13
C THR A 26 30.43 2.51 -0.85
N LYS A 27 30.56 3.68 -1.48
CA LYS A 27 29.46 4.27 -2.25
C LYS A 27 29.03 3.37 -3.41
N SER A 28 29.98 2.79 -4.14
CA SER A 28 29.73 1.92 -5.29
C SER A 28 29.07 0.61 -4.86
N VAL A 29 29.56 -0.03 -3.79
CA VAL A 29 28.97 -1.25 -3.24
C VAL A 29 27.54 -0.99 -2.77
N ARG A 30 27.32 0.10 -2.03
CA ARG A 30 25.98 0.49 -1.59
C ARG A 30 25.03 0.69 -2.76
N THR A 31 25.49 1.36 -3.82
CA THR A 31 24.67 1.54 -5.03
C THR A 31 24.33 0.19 -5.67
N ILE A 32 25.27 -0.76 -5.75
CA ILE A 32 25.02 -2.10 -6.30
C ILE A 32 24.00 -2.85 -5.45
N VAL A 33 24.14 -2.83 -4.13
CA VAL A 33 23.22 -3.50 -3.19
C VAL A 33 21.81 -2.90 -3.33
N ASP A 34 21.68 -1.56 -3.34
CA ASP A 34 20.42 -0.87 -3.49
C ASP A 34 19.72 -1.22 -4.82
N GLN A 35 20.47 -1.33 -5.92
CA GLN A 35 19.96 -1.72 -7.23
C GLN A 35 19.51 -3.18 -7.28
N VAL A 36 20.27 -4.09 -6.66
CA VAL A 36 19.89 -5.51 -6.56
C VAL A 36 18.60 -5.67 -5.77
N ASP A 37 18.44 -4.94 -4.67
CA ASP A 37 17.22 -5.00 -3.85
C ASP A 37 16.02 -4.35 -4.57
N ALA A 38 16.25 -3.29 -5.34
CA ALA A 38 15.20 -2.73 -6.20
C ALA A 38 14.75 -3.73 -7.28
N MET A 39 15.68 -4.44 -7.93
CA MET A 39 15.34 -5.50 -8.89
C MET A 39 14.61 -6.67 -8.25
N LYS A 40 15.00 -7.12 -7.05
CA LYS A 40 14.28 -8.18 -6.33
C LYS A 40 12.84 -7.78 -6.03
N ARG A 41 12.60 -6.54 -5.55
CA ARG A 41 11.25 -6.02 -5.32
C ARG A 41 10.43 -6.04 -6.60
N LEU A 42 10.97 -5.49 -7.69
CA LEU A 42 10.30 -5.44 -8.98
C LEU A 42 9.92 -6.84 -9.50
N VAL A 43 10.82 -7.82 -9.40
CA VAL A 43 10.57 -9.22 -9.82
C VAL A 43 9.48 -9.85 -8.95
N ASN A 44 9.51 -9.63 -7.63
CA ASN A 44 8.49 -10.17 -6.73
C ASN A 44 7.12 -9.55 -7.01
N GLU A 45 7.03 -8.23 -7.11
CA GLU A 45 5.77 -7.53 -7.42
C GLU A 45 5.23 -7.92 -8.80
N PHE A 46 6.11 -8.07 -9.80
CA PHE A 46 5.70 -8.57 -11.13
C PHE A 46 5.17 -10.00 -11.05
N ARG A 47 5.85 -10.88 -10.31
CA ARG A 47 5.39 -12.26 -10.11
C ARG A 47 4.02 -12.28 -9.44
N ASP A 48 3.81 -11.45 -8.42
CA ASP A 48 2.56 -11.38 -7.67
C ASP A 48 1.44 -10.80 -8.56
N TYR A 49 1.74 -9.81 -9.40
CA TYR A 49 0.82 -9.29 -10.40
C TYR A 49 0.47 -10.33 -11.49
N ALA A 50 1.50 -11.05 -12.02
CA ALA A 50 1.30 -12.00 -13.12
C ALA A 50 0.63 -13.30 -12.68
N ARG A 51 0.85 -13.73 -11.43
CA ARG A 51 0.42 -15.02 -10.87
C ARG A 51 -0.62 -14.90 -9.77
N LEU A 52 -1.39 -13.80 -9.74
CA LEU A 52 -2.52 -13.72 -8.81
C LEU A 52 -3.43 -14.94 -9.05
N PRO A 53 -3.60 -15.86 -8.07
CA PRO A 53 -4.51 -16.97 -8.19
C PRO A 53 -5.95 -16.43 -8.26
N SER A 54 -6.87 -17.21 -8.81
CA SER A 54 -8.29 -16.87 -8.76
C SER A 54 -8.74 -16.72 -7.31
N ALA A 55 -9.52 -15.66 -7.00
CA ALA A 55 -9.97 -15.39 -5.65
C ALA A 55 -10.92 -16.50 -5.13
N GLU A 56 -10.66 -16.99 -3.94
CA GLU A 56 -11.59 -17.83 -3.19
C GLU A 56 -12.52 -16.98 -2.34
N LEU A 57 -13.63 -16.55 -2.93
CA LEU A 57 -14.55 -15.64 -2.26
C LEU A 57 -15.33 -16.34 -1.15
N LYS A 58 -15.15 -15.87 0.09
CA LYS A 58 -15.81 -16.33 1.32
C LYS A 58 -16.31 -15.11 2.12
N PRO A 59 -17.25 -15.29 3.05
CA PRO A 59 -17.60 -14.21 3.99
C PRO A 59 -16.37 -13.80 4.81
N VAL A 60 -16.02 -12.51 4.77
CA VAL A 60 -14.87 -11.91 5.48
C VAL A 60 -15.36 -10.72 6.29
N ASP A 61 -15.00 -10.68 7.57
CA ASP A 61 -15.10 -9.48 8.39
C ASP A 61 -13.96 -8.52 7.99
N LEU A 62 -14.34 -7.45 7.28
CA LEU A 62 -13.37 -6.49 6.77
C LEU A 62 -12.73 -5.67 7.90
N ASN A 63 -13.49 -5.35 8.96
CA ASN A 63 -12.98 -4.58 10.09
C ASN A 63 -11.90 -5.34 10.84
N ALA A 64 -12.15 -6.62 11.12
CA ALA A 64 -11.17 -7.50 11.75
C ALA A 64 -9.91 -7.64 10.88
N LEU A 65 -10.08 -7.83 9.57
CA LEU A 65 -8.96 -7.97 8.63
C LEU A 65 -8.12 -6.70 8.54
N VAL A 66 -8.76 -5.52 8.47
CA VAL A 66 -8.06 -4.22 8.47
C VAL A 66 -7.28 -4.04 9.76
N SER A 67 -7.92 -4.29 10.90
CA SER A 67 -7.26 -4.19 12.23
C SER A 67 -6.02 -5.09 12.31
N GLU A 68 -6.12 -6.35 11.84
CA GLU A 68 -5.00 -7.29 11.82
C GLU A 68 -3.81 -6.76 10.98
N VAL A 69 -4.09 -6.24 9.79
CA VAL A 69 -3.02 -5.70 8.92
C VAL A 69 -2.41 -4.44 9.51
N LEU A 70 -3.21 -3.57 10.12
CA LEU A 70 -2.72 -2.31 10.69
C LEU A 70 -1.82 -2.50 11.90
N LEU A 71 -1.88 -3.63 12.61
CA LEU A 71 -0.90 -3.97 13.66
C LEU A 71 0.55 -3.96 13.16
N LEU A 72 0.77 -4.20 11.86
CA LEU A 72 2.12 -4.14 11.26
C LEU A 72 2.66 -2.70 11.15
N TYR A 73 1.80 -1.70 11.28
CA TYR A 73 2.13 -0.28 11.12
C TYR A 73 2.17 0.49 12.43
N GLY A 74 2.04 -0.18 13.58
CA GLY A 74 2.04 0.40 14.93
C GLY A 74 0.66 0.61 15.50
N ASP A 75 0.59 1.00 16.77
CA ASP A 75 -0.68 1.29 17.46
C ASP A 75 -1.35 2.53 16.89
N ALA A 76 -2.69 2.54 16.95
CA ALA A 76 -3.52 3.59 16.37
C ALA A 76 -3.13 5.00 16.87
N GLY A 77 -2.52 5.80 16.01
CA GLY A 77 -2.15 7.19 16.26
C GLY A 77 -0.70 7.42 16.70
N GLU A 78 0.11 6.36 16.87
CA GLU A 78 1.56 6.46 17.05
C GLU A 78 2.29 6.12 15.74
N ALA A 79 3.46 6.74 15.54
CA ALA A 79 4.34 6.40 14.43
C ALA A 79 4.84 4.96 14.61
N GLY A 80 4.66 4.10 13.60
CA GLY A 80 5.12 2.73 13.63
C GLY A 80 6.65 2.62 13.62
N GLN A 81 7.20 1.45 13.92
CA GLN A 81 8.66 1.22 13.94
C GLN A 81 9.34 1.52 12.59
N ASN A 82 8.60 1.59 11.50
CA ASN A 82 9.12 1.76 10.13
C ASN A 82 8.74 3.09 9.47
N SER A 83 7.92 3.96 10.09
CA SER A 83 7.50 5.23 9.50
C SER A 83 7.11 6.23 10.60
N ASP A 84 7.46 7.50 10.38
CA ASP A 84 7.05 8.64 11.20
C ASP A 84 5.61 9.11 10.89
N VAL A 85 4.91 8.47 9.95
CA VAL A 85 3.53 8.80 9.56
C VAL A 85 2.55 7.97 10.38
N PRO A 86 1.74 8.58 11.26
CA PRO A 86 0.74 7.87 12.02
C PRO A 86 -0.38 7.35 11.10
N VAL A 87 -0.80 6.10 11.33
CA VAL A 87 -1.92 5.47 10.63
C VAL A 87 -3.09 5.35 11.61
N ARG A 88 -4.25 5.93 11.25
CA ARG A 88 -5.47 5.89 12.05
C ARG A 88 -6.53 5.03 11.37
N PHE A 89 -7.20 4.18 12.12
CA PHE A 89 -8.36 3.42 11.65
C PHE A 89 -9.68 4.03 12.18
N GLU A 90 -10.57 4.34 11.26
CA GLU A 90 -11.95 4.78 11.52
C GLU A 90 -12.88 3.66 11.08
N CYS A 91 -13.27 2.84 12.05
CA CYS A 91 -14.10 1.65 11.84
C CYS A 91 -15.59 2.02 11.93
N ASP A 92 -16.39 1.50 11.00
CA ASP A 92 -17.85 1.49 11.10
C ASP A 92 -18.31 0.09 11.54
N ASP A 93 -18.73 -0.03 12.80
CA ASP A 93 -19.16 -1.28 13.41
C ASP A 93 -20.43 -1.87 12.75
N ALA A 94 -21.16 -1.09 11.98
CA ALA A 94 -22.33 -1.56 11.24
C ALA A 94 -21.98 -2.31 9.95
N CYS A 95 -20.70 -2.40 9.57
CA CYS A 95 -20.28 -3.08 8.36
C CYS A 95 -20.58 -4.58 8.42
N PRO A 96 -21.45 -5.12 7.55
CA PRO A 96 -21.65 -6.56 7.45
C PRO A 96 -20.44 -7.23 6.80
N PRO A 97 -20.28 -8.58 6.95
CA PRO A 97 -19.27 -9.33 6.23
C PRO A 97 -19.38 -9.12 4.72
N ILE A 98 -18.24 -8.97 4.06
CA ILE A 98 -18.13 -8.88 2.61
C ILE A 98 -17.82 -10.24 2.00
N LEU A 99 -18.10 -10.41 0.71
CA LEU A 99 -17.65 -11.57 -0.06
C LEU A 99 -16.23 -11.30 -0.57
N GLY A 100 -15.22 -12.03 -0.07
CA GLY A 100 -13.83 -11.76 -0.43
C GLY A 100 -12.86 -12.88 -0.10
N ASP A 101 -11.66 -12.77 -0.65
CA ASP A 101 -10.48 -13.58 -0.33
C ASP A 101 -9.60 -12.82 0.66
N ALA A 102 -9.52 -13.31 1.89
CA ALA A 102 -8.80 -12.62 2.96
C ALA A 102 -7.31 -12.40 2.65
N GLN A 103 -6.66 -13.32 1.92
CA GLN A 103 -5.24 -13.20 1.57
C GLN A 103 -5.02 -12.07 0.54
N GLN A 104 -5.86 -12.04 -0.50
CA GLN A 104 -5.79 -10.99 -1.51
C GLN A 104 -6.18 -9.62 -0.94
N LEU A 105 -7.17 -9.57 -0.05
CA LEU A 105 -7.59 -8.34 0.62
C LEU A 105 -6.50 -7.80 1.56
N ARG A 106 -5.73 -8.66 2.28
CA ARG A 106 -4.53 -8.22 3.03
C ARG A 106 -3.54 -7.52 2.11
N GLN A 107 -3.32 -8.05 0.92
CA GLN A 107 -2.42 -7.43 -0.06
C GLN A 107 -2.94 -6.06 -0.53
N VAL A 108 -4.25 -5.93 -0.75
CA VAL A 108 -4.88 -4.64 -1.08
C VAL A 108 -4.64 -3.62 0.03
N ILE A 109 -4.95 -3.98 1.28
CA ILE A 109 -4.80 -3.10 2.45
C ILE A 109 -3.33 -2.67 2.57
N HIS A 110 -2.39 -3.63 2.53
CA HIS A 110 -0.96 -3.35 2.62
C HIS A 110 -0.49 -2.39 1.52
N ASN A 111 -0.85 -2.66 0.25
CA ASN A 111 -0.44 -1.83 -0.88
C ASN A 111 -0.97 -0.40 -0.77
N LEU A 112 -2.21 -0.22 -0.33
CA LEU A 112 -2.82 1.10 -0.20
C LEU A 112 -2.25 1.88 0.98
N VAL A 113 -2.09 1.24 2.14
CA VAL A 113 -1.51 1.87 3.34
C VAL A 113 -0.05 2.26 3.09
N GLN A 114 0.76 1.37 2.50
CA GLN A 114 2.15 1.69 2.17
C GLN A 114 2.25 2.84 1.17
N ASN A 115 1.39 2.86 0.14
CA ASN A 115 1.37 3.96 -0.82
C ASN A 115 0.99 5.30 -0.18
N ALA A 116 0.07 5.30 0.77
CA ALA A 116 -0.36 6.47 1.50
C ALA A 116 0.74 6.99 2.45
N ILE A 117 1.43 6.10 3.16
CA ILE A 117 2.59 6.43 4.00
C ILE A 117 3.68 7.09 3.16
N ASP A 118 4.11 6.42 2.07
CA ASP A 118 5.16 6.93 1.19
C ASP A 118 4.83 8.33 0.62
N ALA A 119 3.54 8.57 0.27
CA ALA A 119 3.10 9.87 -0.22
C ALA A 119 3.12 10.96 0.87
N SER A 120 2.84 10.58 2.11
CA SER A 120 2.76 11.49 3.26
C SER A 120 4.12 11.81 3.89
N GLU A 121 5.15 10.95 3.75
CA GLU A 121 6.50 11.19 4.29
C GLU A 121 7.13 12.51 3.79
N GLY A 122 6.82 12.91 2.56
CA GLY A 122 7.28 14.18 2.00
C GLY A 122 6.78 15.40 2.77
N GLN A 123 5.59 15.33 3.34
CA GLN A 123 4.96 16.41 4.12
C GLN A 123 5.63 16.56 5.50
N ILE A 124 5.99 15.47 6.16
CA ILE A 124 6.73 15.53 7.44
C ILE A 124 8.07 16.23 7.24
N ARG A 125 8.79 15.92 6.17
CA ARG A 125 10.07 16.57 5.83
C ARG A 125 9.91 18.07 5.55
N ALA A 126 8.74 18.50 5.11
CA ALA A 126 8.38 19.89 4.92
C ALA A 126 7.86 20.57 6.21
N GLY A 127 7.81 19.87 7.36
CA GLY A 127 7.34 20.41 8.64
C GLY A 127 5.82 20.44 8.80
N ALA A 128 5.06 19.80 7.89
CA ALA A 128 3.60 19.70 7.98
C ALA A 128 3.19 18.44 8.76
N GLN A 129 1.99 18.47 9.35
CA GLN A 129 1.41 17.29 9.95
C GLN A 129 0.97 16.32 8.86
N ALA A 130 1.51 15.11 8.89
CA ALA A 130 1.12 14.03 7.98
C ALA A 130 0.39 12.93 8.73
N GLN A 131 -0.64 12.38 8.10
CA GLN A 131 -1.36 11.22 8.61
C GLN A 131 -1.95 10.40 7.49
N VAL A 132 -2.14 9.12 7.75
CA VAL A 132 -2.92 8.20 6.91
C VAL A 132 -4.17 7.80 7.68
N VAL A 133 -5.34 7.90 7.04
CA VAL A 133 -6.61 7.47 7.63
C VAL A 133 -7.17 6.32 6.79
N VAL A 134 -7.34 5.19 7.43
CA VAL A 134 -8.02 4.01 6.88
C VAL A 134 -9.46 4.02 7.38
N ARG A 135 -10.44 3.81 6.50
CA ARG A 135 -11.86 3.81 6.87
C ARG A 135 -12.59 2.62 6.31
N THR A 136 -13.51 2.10 7.10
CA THR A 136 -14.61 1.25 6.61
C THR A 136 -15.92 1.99 6.80
N GLN A 137 -16.87 1.78 5.89
CA GLN A 137 -18.19 2.43 5.94
C GLN A 137 -19.24 1.53 5.31
N TRP A 138 -20.34 1.33 6.03
CA TRP A 138 -21.53 0.69 5.50
C TRP A 138 -22.35 1.69 4.65
N LEU A 139 -22.63 1.34 3.42
CA LEU A 139 -23.44 2.11 2.48
C LEU A 139 -24.78 1.38 2.29
N ASP A 140 -25.70 1.55 3.24
CA ASP A 140 -26.96 0.82 3.28
C ASP A 140 -27.78 0.96 1.99
N ALA A 141 -27.92 2.16 1.46
CA ALA A 141 -28.64 2.41 0.22
C ALA A 141 -28.05 1.66 -1.00
N LEU A 142 -26.79 1.33 -0.98
CA LEU A 142 -26.09 0.61 -2.06
C LEU A 142 -25.87 -0.87 -1.73
N GLN A 143 -26.15 -1.29 -0.51
CA GLN A 143 -25.85 -2.62 0.03
C GLN A 143 -24.40 -3.02 -0.23
N ARG A 144 -23.48 -2.10 0.10
CA ARG A 144 -22.03 -2.26 -0.11
C ARG A 144 -21.23 -1.74 1.09
N VAL A 145 -20.11 -2.40 1.37
CA VAL A 145 -19.12 -1.90 2.31
C VAL A 145 -18.03 -1.17 1.55
N ARG A 146 -17.78 0.08 1.91
CA ARG A 146 -16.67 0.88 1.38
C ARG A 146 -15.47 0.75 2.31
N PHE A 147 -14.32 0.44 1.72
CA PHE A 147 -13.01 0.57 2.30
C PHE A 147 -12.29 1.73 1.64
N SER A 148 -11.65 2.60 2.40
CA SER A 148 -10.89 3.72 1.85
C SER A 148 -9.62 3.99 2.63
N VAL A 149 -8.56 4.38 1.91
CA VAL A 149 -7.31 4.87 2.47
C VAL A 149 -7.11 6.29 1.99
N VAL A 150 -6.87 7.18 2.93
CA VAL A 150 -6.76 8.63 2.73
C VAL A 150 -5.40 9.08 3.23
N ASP A 151 -4.64 9.76 2.39
CA ASP A 151 -3.35 10.32 2.74
C ASP A 151 -3.37 11.84 2.82
N SER A 152 -2.31 12.40 3.39
CA SER A 152 -2.02 13.85 3.42
C SER A 152 -0.84 14.23 2.52
N GLY A 153 -0.57 13.43 1.50
CA GLY A 153 0.51 13.66 0.54
C GLY A 153 0.22 14.78 -0.46
N HIS A 154 1.02 14.81 -1.50
CA HIS A 154 0.89 15.81 -2.58
C HIS A 154 -0.24 15.50 -3.59
N GLY A 155 -0.96 14.35 -3.41
CA GLY A 155 -1.96 13.90 -4.36
C GLY A 155 -1.38 13.46 -5.71
N PHE A 156 -2.23 13.41 -6.72
CA PHE A 156 -1.89 13.00 -8.08
C PHE A 156 -2.10 14.16 -9.08
N SER A 157 -1.24 14.27 -10.09
CA SER A 157 -1.55 15.12 -11.24
C SER A 157 -2.69 14.49 -12.07
N ASP A 158 -3.41 15.31 -12.85
CA ASP A 158 -4.51 14.85 -13.71
C ASP A 158 -4.06 13.76 -14.69
N ALA A 159 -2.83 13.86 -15.20
CA ALA A 159 -2.25 12.86 -16.10
C ALA A 159 -2.07 11.50 -15.41
N ILE A 160 -1.67 11.51 -14.13
CA ILE A 160 -1.52 10.29 -13.33
C ILE A 160 -2.86 9.75 -12.89
N LEU A 161 -3.81 10.59 -12.46
CA LEU A 161 -5.16 10.13 -12.05
C LEU A 161 -5.83 9.28 -13.13
N LYS A 162 -5.74 9.70 -14.40
CA LYS A 162 -6.33 8.96 -15.52
C LYS A 162 -5.70 7.58 -15.76
N ARG A 163 -4.48 7.38 -15.27
CA ARG A 163 -3.68 6.18 -15.52
C ARG A 163 -3.21 5.50 -14.23
N ALA A 164 -3.74 5.90 -13.08
CA ALA A 164 -3.26 5.48 -11.77
C ALA A 164 -3.26 3.95 -11.57
N PHE A 165 -4.12 3.24 -12.27
CA PHE A 165 -4.24 1.78 -12.20
C PHE A 165 -3.53 1.05 -13.34
N GLU A 166 -2.84 1.75 -14.25
CA GLU A 166 -2.03 1.11 -15.28
C GLU A 166 -0.72 0.61 -14.68
N PRO A 167 -0.23 -0.59 -15.08
CA PRO A 167 1.07 -1.07 -14.64
C PRO A 167 2.19 -0.10 -15.01
N TYR A 168 3.21 -0.01 -14.14
CA TYR A 168 4.41 0.82 -14.33
C TYR A 168 4.18 2.34 -14.30
N VAL A 169 3.00 2.80 -13.93
CA VAL A 169 2.73 4.23 -13.72
C VAL A 169 3.10 4.59 -12.28
N THR A 170 4.10 5.44 -12.12
CA THR A 170 4.59 5.89 -10.80
C THR A 170 5.25 7.26 -10.87
N THR A 171 5.11 8.05 -9.81
CA THR A 171 5.86 9.30 -9.59
C THR A 171 7.03 9.11 -8.63
N LYS A 172 7.13 7.92 -7.99
CA LYS A 172 8.17 7.62 -7.01
C LYS A 172 9.45 7.19 -7.71
N ALA A 173 10.60 7.77 -7.36
CA ALA A 173 11.90 7.43 -7.95
C ALA A 173 12.30 5.95 -7.77
N LYS A 174 11.83 5.29 -6.71
CA LYS A 174 12.07 3.88 -6.41
C LYS A 174 10.82 3.01 -6.49
N GLY A 175 9.70 3.57 -6.99
CA GLY A 175 8.43 2.85 -7.13
C GLY A 175 8.42 2.00 -8.40
N THR A 176 7.83 0.82 -8.34
CA THR A 176 7.65 -0.08 -9.48
C THR A 176 6.43 0.28 -10.34
N GLY A 177 5.46 1.00 -9.75
CA GLY A 177 4.18 1.30 -10.39
C GLY A 177 3.24 0.10 -10.54
N LEU A 178 3.48 -0.98 -9.79
CA LEU A 178 2.64 -2.18 -9.83
C LEU A 178 1.61 -2.22 -8.69
N GLY A 179 1.82 -1.51 -7.58
CA GLY A 179 0.96 -1.61 -6.40
C GLY A 179 -0.52 -1.32 -6.68
N LEU A 180 -0.86 -0.21 -7.35
CA LEU A 180 -2.24 0.12 -7.71
C LEU A 180 -2.80 -0.78 -8.82
N ALA A 181 -1.97 -1.28 -9.73
CA ALA A 181 -2.38 -2.26 -10.75
C ALA A 181 -2.77 -3.60 -10.11
N VAL A 182 -2.03 -4.07 -9.09
CA VAL A 182 -2.38 -5.24 -8.28
C VAL A 182 -3.70 -5.01 -7.56
N VAL A 183 -3.88 -3.85 -6.92
CA VAL A 183 -5.13 -3.50 -6.22
C VAL A 183 -6.32 -3.53 -7.18
N LYS A 184 -6.18 -2.96 -8.38
CA LYS A 184 -7.24 -2.99 -9.40
C LYS A 184 -7.59 -4.42 -9.80
N LYS A 185 -6.59 -5.25 -10.08
CA LYS A 185 -6.81 -6.65 -10.47
C LYS A 185 -7.54 -7.44 -9.38
N ILE A 186 -7.14 -7.27 -8.12
CA ILE A 186 -7.83 -7.88 -6.98
C ILE A 186 -9.25 -7.33 -6.85
N ALA A 187 -9.47 -6.03 -7.02
CA ALA A 187 -10.80 -5.44 -7.00
C ALA A 187 -11.72 -6.05 -8.07
N GLU A 188 -11.21 -6.25 -9.29
CA GLU A 188 -11.94 -6.89 -10.40
C GLU A 188 -12.32 -8.34 -10.07
N GLU A 189 -11.40 -9.14 -9.50
CA GLU A 189 -11.65 -10.51 -9.05
C GLU A 189 -12.73 -10.60 -7.94
N HIS A 190 -12.86 -9.53 -7.14
CA HIS A 190 -13.86 -9.42 -6.07
C HIS A 190 -15.18 -8.75 -6.51
N GLY A 191 -15.33 -8.36 -7.78
CA GLY A 191 -16.47 -7.57 -8.23
C GLY A 191 -16.60 -6.22 -7.49
N ALA A 192 -15.50 -5.73 -6.93
CA ALA A 192 -15.44 -4.47 -6.22
C ALA A 192 -15.31 -3.28 -7.21
N ARG A 193 -15.92 -2.16 -6.84
CA ARG A 193 -15.66 -0.89 -7.55
C ARG A 193 -14.47 -0.22 -6.90
N ILE A 194 -13.54 0.27 -7.71
CA ILE A 194 -12.38 1.02 -7.25
C ILE A 194 -12.43 2.45 -7.78
N ASP A 195 -12.04 3.40 -6.96
CA ASP A 195 -11.94 4.82 -7.30
C ASP A 195 -10.70 5.45 -6.68
N VAL A 196 -10.14 6.45 -7.37
CA VAL A 196 -9.03 7.27 -6.90
C VAL A 196 -9.34 8.74 -7.15
N SER A 197 -9.11 9.57 -6.14
CA SER A 197 -9.37 11.01 -6.23
C SER A 197 -8.37 11.79 -5.39
N ASN A 198 -8.14 13.06 -5.74
CA ASN A 198 -7.42 14.00 -4.89
C ASN A 198 -8.37 14.56 -3.81
N ARG A 199 -7.81 14.79 -2.62
CA ARG A 199 -8.46 15.59 -1.59
C ARG A 199 -8.17 17.05 -1.85
N ILE A 200 -9.21 17.84 -1.93
CA ILE A 200 -9.11 19.29 -2.16
C ILE A 200 -9.70 20.00 -0.95
N ILE A 201 -8.92 20.88 -0.32
CA ILE A 201 -9.33 21.76 0.77
C ILE A 201 -8.96 23.18 0.35
N ASP A 202 -9.91 24.10 0.39
CA ASP A 202 -9.74 25.50 0.01
C ASP A 202 -9.14 25.71 -1.39
N GLY A 203 -9.41 24.77 -2.32
CA GLY A 203 -8.91 24.81 -3.70
C GLY A 203 -7.51 24.22 -3.90
N GLU A 204 -6.85 23.77 -2.84
CA GLU A 204 -5.53 23.15 -2.90
C GLU A 204 -5.61 21.62 -2.69
N ILE A 205 -4.73 20.88 -3.38
CA ILE A 205 -4.61 19.44 -3.20
C ILE A 205 -3.87 19.16 -1.89
N CYS A 206 -4.55 18.49 -0.95
CA CYS A 206 -4.07 18.16 0.38
C CYS A 206 -3.93 16.65 0.62
N GLY A 207 -3.73 15.88 -0.44
CA GLY A 207 -3.59 14.44 -0.38
C GLY A 207 -4.42 13.71 -1.43
N ALA A 208 -4.51 12.41 -1.31
CA ALA A 208 -5.34 11.56 -2.15
C ALA A 208 -6.21 10.61 -1.32
N GLN A 209 -7.17 10.02 -1.99
CA GLN A 209 -8.00 8.95 -1.48
C GLN A 209 -8.12 7.85 -2.53
N VAL A 210 -7.90 6.61 -2.10
CA VAL A 210 -8.26 5.41 -2.88
C VAL A 210 -9.34 4.67 -2.13
N SER A 211 -10.42 4.29 -2.82
CA SER A 211 -11.55 3.60 -2.21
C SER A 211 -11.96 2.36 -3.01
N LEU A 212 -12.33 1.31 -2.30
CA LEU A 212 -12.93 0.11 -2.85
C LEU A 212 -14.33 -0.08 -2.23
N SER A 213 -15.27 -0.57 -3.04
CA SER A 213 -16.64 -0.82 -2.59
C SER A 213 -17.00 -2.27 -2.91
N PHE A 214 -17.21 -3.06 -1.85
CA PHE A 214 -17.45 -4.50 -1.92
C PHE A 214 -18.93 -4.85 -1.80
N GLN A 215 -19.33 -5.96 -2.38
CA GLN A 215 -20.64 -6.56 -2.13
C GLN A 215 -20.64 -7.27 -0.79
N VAL A 216 -21.77 -7.21 -0.09
CA VAL A 216 -21.96 -7.97 1.15
C VAL A 216 -22.09 -9.47 0.85
N ALA A 217 -21.60 -10.29 1.76
CA ALA A 217 -21.85 -11.71 1.70
C ALA A 217 -23.36 -11.94 1.91
N SER A 218 -24.04 -12.53 0.92
CA SER A 218 -25.43 -12.95 1.09
C SER A 218 -25.46 -13.97 2.24
N MET A 219 -26.07 -13.62 3.38
CA MET A 219 -26.38 -14.62 4.40
C MET A 219 -27.31 -15.66 3.75
N PRO A 220 -27.02 -16.96 3.84
CA PRO A 220 -28.01 -17.94 3.47
C PRO A 220 -29.25 -17.70 4.32
N ALA A 221 -30.41 -17.48 3.67
CA ALA A 221 -31.69 -17.37 4.34
C ALA A 221 -31.94 -18.69 5.11
N GLY A 222 -31.61 -18.73 6.41
CA GLY A 222 -31.78 -19.96 7.18
C GLY A 222 -31.14 -20.03 8.56
N ALA A 223 -30.75 -18.94 9.18
CA ALA A 223 -30.35 -18.93 10.60
C ALA A 223 -31.18 -17.89 11.37
N SER A 224 -32.54 -18.04 11.29
CA SER A 224 -33.43 -17.39 12.27
C SER A 224 -33.53 -18.31 13.47
N SER A 225 -32.97 -17.86 14.56
CA SER A 225 -33.17 -18.19 15.98
C SER A 225 -34.04 -19.41 16.29
N ALA A 226 -33.47 -20.42 16.90
CA ALA A 226 -34.12 -21.24 17.90
C ALA A 226 -33.51 -20.90 19.27
#